data_18616559e7421bce0fe116bdbac918e5
#
_entry.id   18616559e7421bce0fe116bdbac918e5
#
_cell.length_a   1.000
_cell.length_b   1.000
_cell.length_c   1.000
_cell.angle_alpha   90.00
_cell.angle_beta   90.00
_cell.angle_gamma   90.00
#
_symmetry.space_group_name_H-M   'P 1'
#
loop_
_entity.id
_entity.type
_entity.pdbx_description
1 polymer ?
#
loop_
_entity_poly.entity_id
_entity_poly.type
_entity_poly.pdbx_seq_one_letter_code
_entity_poly.pdbx_strand_id
1 'polypeptide(L)'
;VKEKSVRVCVGIFCLFLLTPAMPLRRVASAPSPETYKQDAQGLEKQFEPFLKAFQKGDDKGMDESFGVFRLPKPKEWFGNYFSVEDAAKLSSVYDREITDAESSLIEDMNRADPGSRFRVRCEPRGESGAGQDSSGGYGLRPVKPIAVEQFRLEFRSGSHDQKFSFIANFVYVDGAYRFVGGGGAAFWAKPEAGR
;
A
#
# COMPACT_ATOMS: atom_id res chain seq x y z
N VAL A 1 -51.95 -70.83 20.34
CA VAL A 1 -50.93 -69.85 19.87
C VAL A 1 -51.61 -68.51 19.90
N LYS A 2 -51.22 -67.63 20.86
CA LYS A 2 -51.77 -66.28 21.04
C LYS A 2 -50.81 -65.26 20.45
N GLU A 3 -51.18 -64.57 19.38
CA GLU A 3 -50.49 -63.40 18.89
C GLU A 3 -50.77 -62.20 19.79
N LYS A 4 -49.69 -61.59 20.31
CA LYS A 4 -49.75 -60.31 21.02
C LYS A 4 -49.41 -59.21 20.04
N SER A 5 -50.43 -58.44 19.70
CA SER A 5 -50.29 -57.20 18.94
C SER A 5 -49.62 -56.10 19.82
N VAL A 6 -48.45 -55.63 19.45
CA VAL A 6 -47.75 -54.50 20.06
C VAL A 6 -48.11 -53.25 19.30
N ARG A 7 -48.87 -52.36 19.94
CA ARG A 7 -49.14 -51.03 19.40
C ARG A 7 -47.94 -50.11 19.71
N VAL A 8 -47.22 -49.68 18.68
CA VAL A 8 -46.18 -48.68 18.76
C VAL A 8 -46.83 -47.29 18.63
N CYS A 9 -46.85 -46.55 19.75
CA CYS A 9 -47.23 -45.14 19.73
C CYS A 9 -46.03 -44.33 19.19
N VAL A 10 -46.15 -43.79 17.97
CA VAL A 10 -45.16 -42.84 17.44
C VAL A 10 -45.50 -41.45 18.01
N GLY A 11 -44.78 -41.04 19.02
CA GLY A 11 -44.81 -39.68 19.54
C GLY A 11 -44.03 -38.75 18.64
N ILE A 12 -44.74 -37.85 17.93
CA ILE A 12 -44.11 -36.79 17.15
C ILE A 12 -43.61 -35.72 18.13
N PHE A 13 -42.30 -35.73 18.41
CA PHE A 13 -41.65 -34.67 19.14
C PHE A 13 -41.36 -33.49 18.18
N CYS A 14 -42.23 -32.49 18.19
CA CYS A 14 -41.93 -31.22 17.52
C CYS A 14 -40.83 -30.50 18.26
N LEU A 15 -39.58 -30.67 17.83
CA LEU A 15 -38.44 -29.89 18.29
C LEU A 15 -38.51 -28.50 17.65
N PHE A 16 -39.05 -27.51 18.38
CA PHE A 16 -38.90 -26.10 18.02
C PHE A 16 -37.43 -25.73 18.17
N LEU A 17 -36.70 -25.71 17.05
CA LEU A 17 -35.36 -25.11 16.96
C LEU A 17 -35.53 -23.60 17.10
N LEU A 18 -35.38 -23.09 18.32
CA LEU A 18 -35.11 -21.67 18.59
C LEU A 18 -33.72 -21.35 17.99
N THR A 19 -33.68 -20.88 16.75
CA THR A 19 -32.48 -20.27 16.20
C THR A 19 -32.26 -18.93 16.91
N PRO A 20 -31.14 -18.76 17.66
CA PRO A 20 -30.81 -17.45 18.20
C PRO A 20 -30.58 -16.49 17.03
N ALA A 21 -31.35 -15.41 16.97
CA ALA A 21 -31.14 -14.32 16.06
C ALA A 21 -29.73 -13.77 16.33
N MET A 22 -28.76 -14.12 15.48
CA MET A 22 -27.43 -13.50 15.50
C MET A 22 -27.63 -12.00 15.27
N PRO A 23 -27.12 -11.13 16.15
CA PRO A 23 -27.16 -9.70 15.91
C PRO A 23 -26.38 -9.45 14.61
N LEU A 24 -27.03 -8.85 13.63
CA LEU A 24 -26.40 -8.32 12.41
C LEU A 24 -25.28 -7.40 12.88
N ARG A 25 -24.05 -7.91 12.88
CA ARG A 25 -22.86 -7.10 13.08
C ARG A 25 -22.90 -6.04 12.00
N ARG A 26 -23.20 -4.79 12.37
CA ARG A 26 -23.01 -3.65 11.47
C ARG A 26 -21.56 -3.73 11.02
N VAL A 27 -21.38 -4.10 9.75
CA VAL A 27 -20.11 -3.92 9.06
C VAL A 27 -19.91 -2.42 9.11
N ALA A 28 -18.97 -1.98 9.96
CA ALA A 28 -18.55 -0.59 9.96
C ALA A 28 -18.14 -0.31 8.51
N SER A 29 -18.86 0.63 7.87
CA SER A 29 -18.47 1.10 6.55
C SER A 29 -17.01 1.49 6.65
N ALA A 30 -16.17 0.87 5.83
CA ALA A 30 -14.79 1.31 5.71
C ALA A 30 -14.81 2.83 5.52
N PRO A 31 -13.99 3.59 6.26
CA PRO A 31 -13.92 5.03 6.08
C PRO A 31 -13.72 5.30 4.59
N SER A 32 -14.51 6.23 4.04
CA SER A 32 -14.31 6.66 2.65
C SER A 32 -12.83 6.97 2.47
N PRO A 33 -12.19 6.48 1.41
CA PRO A 33 -10.76 6.71 1.22
C PRO A 33 -10.50 8.21 1.31
N GLU A 34 -9.63 8.60 2.22
CA GLU A 34 -9.25 10.00 2.37
C GLU A 34 -8.64 10.47 1.04
N THR A 35 -9.21 11.52 0.47
CA THR A 35 -8.73 12.05 -0.82
C THR A 35 -7.68 13.11 -0.54
N TYR A 36 -6.47 12.88 -0.99
CA TYR A 36 -5.37 13.84 -0.90
C TYR A 36 -5.33 14.71 -2.16
N LYS A 37 -4.79 15.93 -2.04
CA LYS A 37 -4.56 16.76 -3.23
C LYS A 37 -3.42 16.19 -4.07
N GLN A 38 -3.52 16.34 -5.38
CA GLN A 38 -2.44 15.98 -6.30
C GLN A 38 -1.38 17.10 -6.35
N ASP A 39 -0.68 17.29 -5.25
CA ASP A 39 0.42 18.24 -5.07
C ASP A 39 1.36 17.77 -3.94
N ALA A 40 2.48 18.46 -3.76
CA ALA A 40 3.45 18.15 -2.72
C ALA A 40 2.85 18.15 -1.31
N GLN A 41 1.92 19.06 -1.02
CA GLN A 41 1.27 19.14 0.29
C GLN A 41 0.34 17.96 0.52
N GLY A 42 -0.35 17.47 -0.52
CA GLY A 42 -1.18 16.27 -0.44
C GLY A 42 -0.34 15.03 -0.15
N LEU A 43 0.82 14.90 -0.79
CA LEU A 43 1.76 13.82 -0.50
C LEU A 43 2.32 13.90 0.93
N GLU A 44 2.70 15.10 1.41
CA GLU A 44 3.12 15.31 2.79
C GLU A 44 2.06 14.89 3.80
N LYS A 45 0.80 15.27 3.57
CA LYS A 45 -0.33 14.86 4.41
C LYS A 45 -0.54 13.34 4.39
N GLN A 46 -0.34 12.71 3.24
CA GLN A 46 -0.46 11.25 3.12
C GLN A 46 0.58 10.51 3.98
N PHE A 47 1.76 11.08 4.22
CA PHE A 47 2.78 10.54 5.12
C PHE A 47 2.49 10.75 6.61
N GLU A 48 1.67 11.74 7.00
CA GLU A 48 1.45 12.07 8.40
C GLU A 48 0.99 10.90 9.29
N PRO A 49 0.03 10.05 8.88
CA PRO A 49 -0.38 8.90 9.70
C PRO A 49 0.78 7.93 9.97
N PHE A 50 1.58 7.63 8.95
CA PHE A 50 2.75 6.77 9.05
C PHE A 50 3.79 7.34 10.03
N LEU A 51 4.12 8.63 9.90
CA LEU A 51 5.06 9.30 10.79
C LEU A 51 4.58 9.36 12.25
N LYS A 52 3.26 9.49 12.46
CA LYS A 52 2.66 9.44 13.80
C LYS A 52 2.73 8.03 14.40
N ALA A 53 2.52 6.99 13.59
CA ALA A 53 2.65 5.59 14.02
C ALA A 53 4.12 5.27 14.38
N PHE A 54 5.07 5.67 13.54
CA PHE A 54 6.50 5.52 13.81
C PHE A 54 6.90 6.15 15.15
N GLN A 55 6.49 7.40 15.41
CA GLN A 55 6.79 8.09 16.68
C GLN A 55 6.29 7.33 17.92
N LYS A 56 5.20 6.57 17.77
CA LYS A 56 4.58 5.79 18.85
C LYS A 56 5.16 4.39 18.98
N GLY A 57 6.00 3.95 18.06
CA GLY A 57 6.41 2.56 17.95
C GLY A 57 5.25 1.61 17.65
N ASP A 58 4.26 2.08 16.89
CA ASP A 58 3.07 1.32 16.51
C ASP A 58 3.30 0.64 15.15
N ASP A 59 3.90 -0.54 15.18
CA ASP A 59 4.25 -1.31 13.99
C ASP A 59 3.02 -1.58 13.11
N LYS A 60 1.89 -1.94 13.72
CA LYS A 60 0.65 -2.18 12.99
C LYS A 60 0.11 -0.91 12.34
N GLY A 61 0.16 0.20 13.06
CA GLY A 61 -0.24 1.51 12.53
C GLY A 61 0.68 1.98 11.40
N MET A 62 1.97 1.62 11.42
CA MET A 62 2.89 1.89 10.30
C MET A 62 2.50 1.11 9.05
N ASP A 63 2.31 -0.21 9.13
CA ASP A 63 1.91 -1.04 7.98
C ASP A 63 0.55 -0.60 7.42
N GLU A 64 -0.46 -0.37 8.28
CA GLU A 64 -1.79 0.08 7.86
C GLU A 64 -1.73 1.45 7.14
N SER A 65 -0.97 2.41 7.65
CA SER A 65 -0.84 3.74 7.06
C SER A 65 0.04 3.75 5.81
N PHE A 66 1.10 2.93 5.76
CA PHE A 66 1.90 2.77 4.55
C PHE A 66 1.13 2.05 3.44
N GLY A 67 0.17 1.23 3.81
CA GLY A 67 -0.74 0.56 2.88
C GLY A 67 -1.45 1.52 1.90
N VAL A 68 -1.63 2.80 2.28
CA VAL A 68 -2.19 3.83 1.39
C VAL A 68 -1.29 4.10 0.17
N PHE A 69 0.02 3.83 0.27
CA PHE A 69 0.95 3.98 -0.86
C PHE A 69 0.95 2.78 -1.81
N ARG A 70 0.24 1.70 -1.49
CA ARG A 70 0.11 0.53 -2.36
C ARG A 70 -0.89 0.80 -3.48
N LEU A 71 -0.59 0.33 -4.69
CA LEU A 71 -1.56 0.35 -5.79
C LEU A 71 -2.81 -0.45 -5.40
N PRO A 72 -4.00 0.09 -5.62
CA PRO A 72 -5.21 -0.71 -5.51
C PRO A 72 -5.23 -1.75 -6.63
N LYS A 73 -5.46 -3.03 -6.29
CA LYS A 73 -5.54 -4.14 -7.25
C LYS A 73 -4.37 -4.13 -8.28
N PRO A 74 -3.13 -4.35 -7.86
CA PRO A 74 -1.96 -4.18 -8.74
C PRO A 74 -2.08 -4.92 -10.07
N LYS A 75 -2.63 -6.14 -10.08
CA LYS A 75 -2.82 -6.93 -11.29
C LYS A 75 -3.72 -6.25 -12.32
N GLU A 76 -4.83 -5.66 -11.88
CA GLU A 76 -5.75 -4.93 -12.76
C GLU A 76 -5.09 -3.64 -13.24
N TRP A 77 -4.42 -2.92 -12.32
CA TRP A 77 -3.76 -1.67 -12.65
C TRP A 77 -2.66 -1.88 -13.70
N PHE A 78 -1.74 -2.83 -13.50
CA PHE A 78 -0.70 -3.13 -14.48
C PHE A 78 -1.28 -3.64 -15.81
N GLY A 79 -2.35 -4.43 -15.77
CA GLY A 79 -3.04 -4.91 -16.97
C GLY A 79 -3.60 -3.81 -17.86
N ASN A 80 -3.84 -2.61 -17.32
CA ASN A 80 -4.28 -1.46 -18.11
C ASN A 80 -3.14 -0.78 -18.91
N TYR A 81 -1.89 -0.97 -18.49
CA TYR A 81 -0.74 -0.24 -19.02
C TYR A 81 0.33 -1.11 -19.67
N PHE A 82 0.37 -2.40 -19.40
CA PHE A 82 1.39 -3.31 -19.88
C PHE A 82 0.81 -4.48 -20.66
N SER A 83 1.65 -5.23 -21.36
CA SER A 83 1.26 -6.51 -21.94
C SER A 83 0.80 -7.47 -20.82
N VAL A 84 0.02 -8.50 -21.18
CA VAL A 84 -0.46 -9.49 -20.20
C VAL A 84 0.69 -10.15 -19.44
N GLU A 85 1.78 -10.48 -20.15
CA GLU A 85 2.97 -11.10 -19.58
C GLU A 85 3.70 -10.14 -18.62
N ASP A 86 3.95 -8.90 -19.06
CA ASP A 86 4.62 -7.90 -18.24
C ASP A 86 3.80 -7.50 -17.01
N ALA A 87 2.48 -7.36 -17.18
CA ALA A 87 1.56 -7.08 -16.07
C ALA A 87 1.59 -8.19 -15.00
N ALA A 88 1.62 -9.46 -15.43
CA ALA A 88 1.74 -10.59 -14.50
C ALA A 88 3.07 -10.55 -13.75
N LYS A 89 4.18 -10.30 -14.45
CA LYS A 89 5.52 -10.15 -13.87
C LYS A 89 5.56 -9.00 -12.86
N LEU A 90 5.11 -7.80 -13.24
CA LEU A 90 5.09 -6.63 -12.36
C LEU A 90 4.23 -6.87 -11.12
N SER A 91 3.06 -7.47 -11.29
CA SER A 91 2.18 -7.78 -10.15
C SER A 91 2.79 -8.76 -9.18
N SER A 92 3.58 -9.73 -9.66
CA SER A 92 4.21 -10.74 -8.81
C SER A 92 5.35 -10.18 -7.94
N VAL A 93 5.96 -9.07 -8.34
CA VAL A 93 7.08 -8.45 -7.62
C VAL A 93 6.67 -7.22 -6.83
N TYR A 94 5.54 -6.61 -7.16
CA TYR A 94 5.12 -5.32 -6.60
C TYR A 94 5.02 -5.30 -5.07
N ASP A 95 4.44 -6.34 -4.48
CA ASP A 95 4.27 -6.40 -3.02
C ASP A 95 5.61 -6.47 -2.30
N ARG A 96 6.60 -7.13 -2.89
CA ARG A 96 7.97 -7.14 -2.36
C ARG A 96 8.60 -5.76 -2.47
N GLU A 97 8.56 -5.14 -3.65
CA GLU A 97 9.16 -3.82 -3.88
C GLU A 97 8.63 -2.75 -2.92
N ILE A 98 7.33 -2.76 -2.65
CA ILE A 98 6.75 -1.79 -1.72
C ILE A 98 7.04 -2.13 -0.26
N THR A 99 7.13 -3.41 0.10
CA THR A 99 7.52 -3.83 1.44
C THR A 99 8.98 -3.51 1.73
N ASP A 100 9.85 -3.70 0.74
CA ASP A 100 11.26 -3.33 0.84
C ASP A 100 11.43 -1.81 0.98
N ALA A 101 10.63 -1.02 0.26
CA ALA A 101 10.63 0.44 0.39
C ALA A 101 10.18 0.91 1.78
N GLU A 102 9.13 0.30 2.34
CA GLU A 102 8.66 0.57 3.69
C GLU A 102 9.73 0.25 4.73
N SER A 103 10.31 -0.95 4.65
CA SER A 103 11.35 -1.42 5.56
C SER A 103 12.58 -0.51 5.52
N SER A 104 13.02 -0.12 4.31
CA SER A 104 14.14 0.79 4.12
C SER A 104 13.88 2.17 4.74
N LEU A 105 12.66 2.70 4.58
CA LEU A 105 12.28 3.97 5.17
C LEU A 105 12.32 3.91 6.71
N ILE A 106 11.76 2.85 7.30
CA ILE A 106 11.79 2.64 8.76
C ILE A 106 13.23 2.52 9.26
N GLU A 107 14.09 1.79 8.54
CA GLU A 107 15.51 1.67 8.86
C GLU A 107 16.24 3.01 8.83
N ASP A 108 16.02 3.82 7.80
CA ASP A 108 16.62 5.14 7.67
C ASP A 108 16.15 6.09 8.78
N MET A 109 14.88 6.07 9.14
CA MET A 109 14.34 6.84 10.25
C MET A 109 14.95 6.40 11.59
N ASN A 110 15.06 5.09 11.84
CA ASN A 110 15.68 4.55 13.05
C ASN A 110 17.18 4.86 13.13
N ARG A 111 17.89 4.87 11.99
CA ARG A 111 19.31 5.22 11.93
C ARG A 111 19.54 6.71 12.18
N ALA A 112 18.65 7.55 11.67
CA ALA A 112 18.75 8.99 11.83
C ALA A 112 18.42 9.42 13.26
N ASP A 113 17.28 9.01 13.82
CA ASP A 113 16.86 9.42 15.16
C ASP A 113 15.72 8.50 15.67
N PRO A 114 16.04 7.38 16.36
CA PRO A 114 15.06 6.40 16.78
C PRO A 114 14.02 6.97 17.73
N GLY A 115 12.74 6.69 17.47
CA GLY A 115 11.61 7.13 18.30
C GLY A 115 11.29 8.62 18.23
N SER A 116 11.94 9.36 17.34
CA SER A 116 11.71 10.77 17.17
C SER A 116 10.49 11.09 16.31
N ARG A 117 10.04 12.34 16.47
CA ARG A 117 9.03 12.90 15.58
C ARG A 117 9.69 13.38 14.30
N PHE A 118 9.34 12.75 13.19
CA PHE A 118 9.76 13.20 11.87
C PHE A 118 8.72 14.12 11.21
N ARG A 119 9.22 15.00 10.34
CA ARG A 119 8.43 15.72 9.33
C ARG A 119 8.97 15.37 7.97
N VAL A 120 8.11 15.24 7.00
CA VAL A 120 8.49 15.06 5.61
C VAL A 120 8.23 16.36 4.85
N ARG A 121 9.12 16.69 3.93
CA ARG A 121 8.95 17.72 2.91
C ARG A 121 9.06 17.06 1.56
N CYS A 122 8.09 17.32 0.70
CA CYS A 122 8.03 16.79 -0.66
C CYS A 122 8.32 17.92 -1.66
N GLU A 123 9.36 17.74 -2.46
CA GLU A 123 9.73 18.69 -3.51
C GLU A 123 9.53 18.03 -4.87
N PRO A 124 8.61 18.54 -5.73
CA PRO A 124 8.45 18.03 -7.08
C PRO A 124 9.74 18.18 -7.87
N ARG A 125 10.11 17.14 -8.65
CA ARG A 125 11.28 17.18 -9.53
C ARG A 125 10.94 17.32 -11.01
N GLY A 126 9.70 17.66 -11.32
CA GLY A 126 9.19 17.69 -12.70
C GLY A 126 8.82 16.29 -13.20
N GLU A 127 8.30 16.21 -14.42
CA GLU A 127 8.09 14.92 -15.06
C GLU A 127 9.44 14.24 -15.21
N SER A 128 9.56 13.04 -14.67
CA SER A 128 10.75 12.22 -14.90
C SER A 128 10.89 11.98 -16.38
N GLY A 129 11.77 12.72 -17.01
CA GLY A 129 12.39 12.20 -18.21
C GLY A 129 12.96 10.83 -17.83
N ALA A 130 12.49 9.77 -18.48
CA ALA A 130 12.94 8.43 -18.25
C ALA A 130 14.49 8.41 -18.30
N GLY A 131 15.15 8.35 -17.15
CA GLY A 131 16.59 8.17 -17.13
C GLY A 131 17.36 9.19 -16.32
N GLN A 132 17.65 8.89 -15.09
CA GLN A 132 18.95 9.15 -14.47
C GLN A 132 19.02 8.36 -13.15
N ASP A 133 19.96 7.41 -13.10
CA ASP A 133 20.41 6.67 -11.90
C ASP A 133 19.41 5.77 -11.19
N SER A 134 18.66 4.93 -11.90
CA SER A 134 17.95 3.81 -11.30
C SER A 134 18.75 2.51 -11.47
N SER A 135 19.49 2.14 -10.43
CA SER A 135 19.96 0.76 -10.27
C SER A 135 18.73 -0.12 -9.97
N GLY A 136 18.20 -0.83 -10.96
CA GLY A 136 17.29 -1.91 -10.67
C GLY A 136 15.86 -1.85 -11.22
N GLY A 137 15.64 -1.39 -12.44
CA GLY A 137 14.33 -1.55 -13.08
C GLY A 137 14.22 -2.85 -13.89
N TYR A 138 12.99 -3.32 -14.12
CA TYR A 138 12.73 -4.56 -14.89
C TYR A 138 12.88 -4.42 -16.41
N GLY A 139 13.15 -3.21 -16.91
CA GLY A 139 13.34 -2.95 -18.34
C GLY A 139 12.08 -3.11 -19.18
N LEU A 140 10.90 -2.94 -18.57
CA LEU A 140 9.61 -3.09 -19.23
C LEU A 140 9.08 -1.74 -19.71
N ARG A 141 8.33 -1.76 -20.80
CA ARG A 141 7.75 -0.54 -21.37
C ARG A 141 6.22 -0.62 -21.33
N PRO A 142 5.55 0.42 -20.80
CA PRO A 142 4.11 0.47 -20.86
C PRO A 142 3.63 0.62 -22.31
N VAL A 143 2.51 -0.02 -22.64
CA VAL A 143 1.82 0.11 -23.93
C VAL A 143 0.99 1.39 -24.03
N LYS A 144 0.75 2.03 -22.90
CA LYS A 144 0.09 3.34 -22.80
C LYS A 144 0.90 4.25 -21.87
N PRO A 145 0.91 5.56 -22.10
CA PRO A 145 1.59 6.51 -21.21
C PRO A 145 1.07 6.40 -19.77
N ILE A 146 1.98 6.46 -18.81
CA ILE A 146 1.68 6.53 -17.38
C ILE A 146 2.23 7.86 -16.88
N ALA A 147 1.38 8.67 -16.25
CA ALA A 147 1.82 9.89 -15.58
C ALA A 147 2.52 9.49 -14.26
N VAL A 148 3.83 9.56 -14.26
CA VAL A 148 4.66 9.31 -13.07
C VAL A 148 5.18 10.64 -12.56
N GLU A 149 4.85 10.95 -11.32
CA GLU A 149 5.35 12.13 -10.62
C GLU A 149 6.55 11.75 -9.75
N GLN A 150 7.62 12.50 -9.86
CA GLN A 150 8.83 12.30 -9.09
C GLN A 150 8.96 13.36 -8.01
N PHE A 151 9.22 12.93 -6.79
CA PHE A 151 9.46 13.81 -5.67
C PHE A 151 10.80 13.50 -5.00
N ARG A 152 11.48 14.55 -4.55
CA ARG A 152 12.47 14.42 -3.50
C ARG A 152 11.73 14.47 -2.17
N LEU A 153 11.88 13.42 -1.38
CA LEU A 153 11.35 13.34 -0.02
C LEU A 153 12.48 13.66 0.94
N GLU A 154 12.35 14.69 1.74
CA GLU A 154 13.29 15.05 2.82
C GLU A 154 12.61 14.83 4.15
N PHE A 155 13.17 13.94 4.96
CA PHE A 155 12.73 13.64 6.32
C PHE A 155 13.64 14.35 7.30
N ARG A 156 13.05 15.10 8.23
CA ARG A 156 13.80 15.82 9.31
C ARG A 156 13.28 15.37 10.67
N SER A 157 14.21 15.00 11.54
CA SER A 157 13.94 14.77 12.96
C SER A 157 13.64 16.08 13.66
N GLY A 158 12.69 16.06 14.60
CA GLY A 158 12.35 17.21 15.41
C GLY A 158 13.29 17.46 16.60
N SER A 159 14.16 16.50 16.95
CA SER A 159 14.96 16.53 18.17
C SER A 159 16.42 16.89 17.94
N HIS A 160 17.05 16.42 16.85
CA HIS A 160 18.50 16.51 16.66
C HIS A 160 18.91 17.11 15.30
N ASP A 161 17.99 17.75 14.57
CA ASP A 161 18.21 18.29 13.21
C ASP A 161 18.81 17.25 12.23
N GLN A 162 18.62 15.96 12.54
CA GLN A 162 19.02 14.87 11.64
C GLN A 162 18.08 14.85 10.45
N LYS A 163 18.65 14.66 9.28
CA LYS A 163 17.88 14.59 8.04
C LYS A 163 18.43 13.54 7.09
N PHE A 164 17.56 12.97 6.32
CA PHE A 164 17.91 12.17 5.15
C PHE A 164 16.93 12.47 4.03
N SER A 165 17.31 12.17 2.81
CA SER A 165 16.44 12.38 1.66
C SER A 165 16.69 11.34 0.60
N PHE A 166 15.63 11.00 -0.13
CA PHE A 166 15.70 10.15 -1.31
C PHE A 166 14.71 10.61 -2.37
N ILE A 167 14.82 10.06 -3.55
CA ILE A 167 13.92 10.31 -4.65
C ILE A 167 12.93 9.16 -4.73
N ALA A 168 11.64 9.47 -4.87
CA ALA A 168 10.58 8.49 -5.02
C ALA A 168 9.67 8.86 -6.19
N ASN A 169 9.13 7.82 -6.83
CA ASN A 169 8.24 7.92 -7.96
C ASN A 169 6.84 7.45 -7.55
N PHE A 170 5.85 8.22 -7.94
CA PHE A 170 4.46 7.94 -7.61
C PHE A 170 3.58 8.05 -8.86
N VAL A 171 2.46 7.35 -8.82
CA VAL A 171 1.30 7.61 -9.67
C VAL A 171 0.16 8.07 -8.77
N TYR A 172 -0.67 8.98 -9.26
CA TYR A 172 -1.84 9.43 -8.53
C TYR A 172 -3.07 8.64 -8.98
N VAL A 173 -3.63 7.83 -8.07
CA VAL A 173 -4.74 6.91 -8.35
C VAL A 173 -5.75 6.95 -7.20
N ASP A 174 -7.02 7.10 -7.53
CA ASP A 174 -8.14 7.10 -6.58
C ASP A 174 -7.93 8.07 -5.41
N GLY A 175 -7.47 9.29 -5.73
CA GLY A 175 -7.29 10.35 -4.74
C GLY A 175 -6.07 10.21 -3.84
N ALA A 176 -5.11 9.34 -4.16
CA ALA A 176 -3.90 9.16 -3.37
C ALA A 176 -2.67 8.86 -4.25
N TYR A 177 -1.51 9.20 -3.75
CA TYR A 177 -0.22 8.83 -4.34
C TYR A 177 0.10 7.37 -4.07
N ARG A 178 0.47 6.63 -5.12
CA ARG A 178 0.86 5.22 -5.05
C ARG A 178 2.32 5.09 -5.44
N PHE A 179 3.11 4.51 -4.57
CA PHE A 179 4.54 4.33 -4.79
C PHE A 179 4.80 3.35 -5.94
N VAL A 180 5.67 3.74 -6.87
CA VAL A 180 6.03 2.93 -8.04
C VAL A 180 7.55 2.88 -8.29
N GLY A 181 8.34 3.28 -7.32
CA GLY A 181 9.79 3.09 -7.37
C GLY A 181 10.58 4.16 -6.64
N GLY A 182 11.79 3.81 -6.25
CA GLY A 182 12.78 4.71 -5.68
C GLY A 182 13.81 5.15 -6.72
N GLY A 183 14.60 6.17 -6.38
CA GLY A 183 15.66 6.66 -7.26
C GLY A 183 15.15 7.42 -8.49
N GLY A 184 15.84 7.28 -9.60
CA GLY A 184 15.61 8.10 -10.81
C GLY A 184 14.40 7.70 -11.63
N ALA A 185 13.80 6.50 -11.45
CA ALA A 185 12.73 6.01 -12.31
C ALA A 185 11.75 5.06 -11.59
N ALA A 186 10.58 4.86 -12.19
CA ALA A 186 9.67 3.81 -11.76
C ALA A 186 10.30 2.42 -11.94
N PHE A 187 9.96 1.48 -11.06
CA PHE A 187 10.63 0.17 -11.00
C PHE A 187 10.50 -0.68 -12.28
N TRP A 188 9.54 -0.41 -13.15
CA TRP A 188 9.45 -1.07 -14.46
C TRP A 188 10.39 -0.51 -15.52
N ALA A 189 10.91 0.69 -15.34
CA ALA A 189 11.75 1.32 -16.34
C ALA A 189 13.11 0.61 -16.45
N LYS A 190 13.76 0.74 -17.61
CA LYS A 190 15.11 0.22 -17.80
C LYS A 190 16.09 1.11 -17.04
N PRO A 191 17.04 0.54 -16.28
CA PRO A 191 18.20 1.32 -15.83
C PRO A 191 18.89 1.92 -17.05
N GLU A 192 19.16 3.21 -17.05
CA GLU A 192 20.08 3.74 -18.07
C GLU A 192 21.44 3.11 -17.82
N ALA A 193 21.94 2.42 -18.86
CA ALA A 193 23.34 1.98 -18.86
C ALA A 193 24.20 3.23 -18.68
N GLY A 194 24.94 3.29 -17.57
CA GLY A 194 25.77 4.44 -17.23
C GLY A 194 26.60 4.87 -18.44
N ARG A 195 26.54 6.15 -18.75
CA ARG A 195 27.46 6.82 -19.66
C ARG A 195 28.77 7.11 -18.96
#